data_ecc258d8ac8327a5143bb3bd9d9ea515
#
_entry.id   ecc258d8ac8327a5143bb3bd9d9ea515
#
_cell.length_a   1.000
_cell.length_b   1.000
_cell.length_c   1.000
_cell.angle_alpha   90.00
_cell.angle_beta   90.00
_cell.angle_gamma   90.00
#
_symmetry.space_group_name_H-M   'P 1'
#
loop_
_entity.id
_entity.type
_entity.pdbx_description
1 polymer ?
#
loop_
_entity_poly.entity_id
_entity_poly.type
_entity_poly.pdbx_seq_one_letter_code
_entity_poly.pdbx_strand_id
1 'polypeptide(L)'
;MNLKSPNDRTFFLPDGFSVTATEPWFKVKVEVIQSYLRAFVMNVSAKADEIVFIDLFSGSGLYSVGYQKEIFPGSSLASLSSELPITQWIFCERDPESLKLLHRRVDHFLHPKNVAILDLELSQLTDKFRKMITPSKRGYTVAVFCLVDPFSFDIPLSTIDAFASLGFNFLMPFTFLLNERSNYQYYLREHPERLLRYLGLNNFERLTGVQNNLQFYKRIVRMYQNRMLVMGLNTALSVHKAESRLMEVPAYYIGLFSRHFSARAIQEDANLNGQLQIELYE
;
A
#
# COMPACT_ATOMS: atom_id res chain seq x y z
N MET A 1 -26.37 -17.97 25.02
CA MET A 1 -25.55 -17.78 23.79
C MET A 1 -25.63 -16.30 23.44
N ASN A 2 -24.68 -15.50 23.90
CA ASN A 2 -24.68 -14.05 23.65
C ASN A 2 -24.09 -13.81 22.26
N LEU A 3 -24.95 -13.43 21.33
CA LEU A 3 -24.54 -12.88 20.02
C LEU A 3 -23.81 -11.55 20.29
N LYS A 4 -22.51 -11.54 20.04
CA LYS A 4 -21.69 -10.31 20.08
C LYS A 4 -22.16 -9.36 19.00
N SER A 5 -22.29 -8.10 19.37
CA SER A 5 -22.75 -6.99 18.51
C SER A 5 -21.78 -6.79 17.33
N PRO A 6 -22.26 -6.31 16.15
CA PRO A 6 -21.42 -6.07 14.96
C PRO A 6 -20.37 -4.97 15.13
N ASN A 7 -20.28 -4.35 16.28
CA ASN A 7 -19.33 -3.28 16.60
C ASN A 7 -18.12 -3.73 17.45
N ASP A 8 -17.95 -5.01 17.72
CA ASP A 8 -16.74 -5.49 18.35
C ASP A 8 -15.58 -5.36 17.37
N ARG A 9 -14.82 -4.26 17.47
CA ARG A 9 -13.49 -4.14 16.90
C ARG A 9 -12.73 -5.40 17.29
N THR A 10 -12.28 -6.15 16.30
CA THR A 10 -11.47 -7.34 16.54
C THR A 10 -10.19 -6.86 17.22
N PHE A 11 -10.13 -6.95 18.55
CA PHE A 11 -8.92 -6.61 19.29
C PHE A 11 -7.90 -7.71 18.98
N PHE A 12 -6.85 -7.33 18.26
CA PHE A 12 -5.70 -8.20 18.15
C PHE A 12 -4.99 -8.22 19.51
N LEU A 13 -5.02 -9.38 20.14
CA LEU A 13 -4.31 -9.59 21.39
C LEU A 13 -2.84 -9.90 21.10
N PRO A 14 -1.93 -9.62 22.05
CA PRO A 14 -0.56 -10.10 21.97
C PRO A 14 -0.55 -11.62 21.76
N ASP A 15 0.11 -12.07 20.70
CA ASP A 15 0.22 -13.48 20.34
C ASP A 15 1.48 -14.16 20.92
N GLY A 16 2.20 -13.45 21.78
CA GLY A 16 3.45 -13.90 22.38
C GLY A 16 4.68 -13.79 21.48
N PHE A 17 4.50 -13.34 20.22
CA PHE A 17 5.59 -13.12 19.28
C PHE A 17 6.02 -11.65 19.23
N SER A 18 7.21 -11.42 18.65
CA SER A 18 7.71 -10.07 18.42
C SER A 18 6.78 -9.28 17.48
N VAL A 19 6.61 -7.99 17.80
CA VAL A 19 5.84 -7.02 16.99
C VAL A 19 6.74 -5.86 16.61
N THR A 20 6.54 -5.30 15.45
CA THR A 20 7.29 -4.13 14.99
C THR A 20 6.75 -2.88 15.67
N ALA A 21 7.62 -2.15 16.40
CA ALA A 21 7.24 -0.88 17.01
C ALA A 21 7.05 0.19 15.93
N THR A 22 5.99 0.98 16.06
CA THR A 22 5.68 2.06 15.12
C THR A 22 5.06 3.27 15.81
N GLU A 23 4.96 4.36 15.08
CA GLU A 23 4.39 5.62 15.54
C GLU A 23 2.86 5.67 15.34
N PRO A 24 2.12 6.54 16.08
CA PRO A 24 0.66 6.61 16.01
C PRO A 24 0.08 6.88 14.60
N TRP A 25 0.77 7.65 13.76
CA TRP A 25 0.33 7.94 12.39
C TRP A 25 0.19 6.68 11.52
N PHE A 26 0.94 5.61 11.83
CA PHE A 26 0.83 4.34 11.14
C PHE A 26 -0.58 3.72 11.24
N LYS A 27 -1.21 3.82 12.41
CA LYS A 27 -2.59 3.36 12.62
C LYS A 27 -3.55 4.09 11.69
N VAL A 28 -3.44 5.42 11.64
CA VAL A 28 -4.25 6.25 10.73
C VAL A 28 -4.03 5.85 9.27
N LYS A 29 -2.76 5.61 8.87
CA LYS A 29 -2.43 5.14 7.52
C LYS A 29 -3.16 3.83 7.19
N VAL A 30 -3.13 2.85 8.08
CA VAL A 30 -3.82 1.56 7.86
C VAL A 30 -5.33 1.75 7.77
N GLU A 31 -5.93 2.58 8.62
CA GLU A 31 -7.37 2.90 8.58
C GLU A 31 -7.77 3.54 7.24
N VAL A 32 -6.94 4.45 6.72
CA VAL A 32 -7.15 5.05 5.39
C VAL A 32 -7.03 4.01 4.28
N ILE A 33 -6.01 3.14 4.33
CA ILE A 33 -5.86 2.04 3.37
C ILE A 33 -7.12 1.15 3.37
N GLN A 34 -7.66 0.81 4.55
CA GLN A 34 -8.89 0.02 4.66
C GLN A 34 -10.11 0.76 4.06
N SER A 35 -10.19 2.08 4.21
CA SER A 35 -11.25 2.90 3.60
C SER A 35 -11.18 2.84 2.08
N TYR A 36 -10.00 2.97 1.49
CA TYR A 36 -9.79 2.82 0.04
C TYR A 36 -10.11 1.40 -0.46
N LEU A 37 -9.68 0.38 0.29
CA LEU A 37 -9.99 -1.01 -0.05
C LEU A 37 -11.50 -1.25 -0.06
N ARG A 38 -12.20 -0.79 0.96
CA ARG A 38 -13.67 -0.88 1.03
C ARG A 38 -14.33 -0.17 -0.14
N ALA A 39 -13.96 1.08 -0.41
CA ALA A 39 -14.50 1.85 -1.53
C ALA A 39 -14.25 1.16 -2.87
N PHE A 40 -13.04 0.64 -3.09
CA PHE A 40 -12.71 -0.12 -4.31
C PHE A 40 -13.59 -1.35 -4.44
N VAL A 41 -13.65 -2.19 -3.40
CA VAL A 41 -14.44 -3.44 -3.42
C VAL A 41 -15.92 -3.15 -3.71
N MET A 42 -16.50 -2.13 -3.07
CA MET A 42 -17.90 -1.75 -3.33
C MET A 42 -18.13 -1.30 -4.77
N ASN A 43 -17.17 -0.62 -5.38
CA ASN A 43 -17.27 -0.16 -6.78
C ASN A 43 -17.12 -1.30 -7.80
N VAL A 44 -16.44 -2.39 -7.46
CA VAL A 44 -16.14 -3.48 -8.41
C VAL A 44 -17.03 -4.73 -8.20
N SER A 45 -17.60 -4.94 -7.01
CA SER A 45 -18.27 -6.18 -6.61
C SER A 45 -19.45 -6.58 -7.51
N ALA A 46 -20.12 -5.62 -8.15
CA ALA A 46 -21.20 -5.90 -9.09
C ALA A 46 -20.72 -6.30 -10.51
N LYS A 47 -19.42 -6.17 -10.80
CA LYS A 47 -18.85 -6.32 -12.14
C LYS A 47 -17.73 -7.35 -12.21
N ALA A 48 -17.15 -7.71 -11.08
CA ALA A 48 -16.03 -8.63 -10.99
C ALA A 48 -16.50 -9.99 -10.46
N ASP A 49 -16.07 -11.05 -11.12
CA ASP A 49 -16.28 -12.43 -10.67
C ASP A 49 -15.32 -12.78 -9.53
N GLU A 50 -14.14 -12.20 -9.55
CA GLU A 50 -13.15 -12.33 -8.48
C GLU A 50 -12.59 -10.96 -8.08
N ILE A 51 -12.34 -10.79 -6.78
CA ILE A 51 -11.69 -9.63 -6.22
C ILE A 51 -10.44 -10.11 -5.47
N VAL A 52 -9.28 -9.66 -5.93
CA VAL A 52 -7.98 -10.04 -5.37
C VAL A 52 -7.35 -8.85 -4.65
N PHE A 53 -7.00 -9.04 -3.38
CA PHE A 53 -6.19 -8.10 -2.63
C PHE A 53 -4.74 -8.56 -2.61
N ILE A 54 -3.80 -7.69 -3.00
CA ILE A 54 -2.36 -7.93 -2.96
C ILE A 54 -1.73 -6.90 -2.03
N ASP A 55 -0.91 -7.35 -1.08
CA ASP A 55 -0.02 -6.49 -0.29
C ASP A 55 1.44 -6.87 -0.64
N LEU A 56 2.15 -5.95 -1.31
CA LEU A 56 3.52 -6.23 -1.79
C LEU A 56 4.58 -6.11 -0.68
N PHE A 57 4.23 -5.54 0.48
CA PHE A 57 5.14 -5.29 1.60
C PHE A 57 4.42 -5.57 2.93
N SER A 58 3.99 -6.81 3.12
CA SER A 58 3.04 -7.20 4.16
C SER A 58 3.59 -7.11 5.59
N GLY A 59 4.92 -7.15 5.75
CA GLY A 59 5.55 -7.17 7.06
C GLY A 59 5.16 -8.40 7.89
N SER A 60 5.35 -8.31 9.20
CA SER A 60 4.98 -9.39 10.14
C SER A 60 3.48 -9.45 10.45
N GLY A 61 2.67 -8.51 9.97
CA GLY A 61 1.23 -8.45 10.15
C GLY A 61 0.74 -7.74 11.42
N LEU A 62 1.47 -7.73 12.54
CA LEU A 62 1.11 -7.01 13.76
C LEU A 62 2.16 -5.97 14.14
N TYR A 63 1.68 -4.85 14.68
CA TYR A 63 2.50 -3.71 15.08
C TYR A 63 2.17 -3.27 16.50
N SER A 64 3.16 -2.72 17.19
CA SER A 64 3.02 -2.08 18.50
C SER A 64 3.04 -0.58 18.33
N VAL A 65 1.93 0.08 18.58
CA VAL A 65 1.72 1.50 18.28
C VAL A 65 1.89 2.37 19.53
N GLY A 66 2.74 3.37 19.41
CA GLY A 66 2.92 4.42 20.40
C GLY A 66 3.47 3.98 21.74
N TYR A 67 3.39 4.86 22.75
CA TYR A 67 3.91 4.61 24.10
C TYR A 67 3.15 3.53 24.87
N GLN A 68 1.87 3.38 24.61
CA GLN A 68 1.02 2.38 25.27
C GLN A 68 1.22 0.98 24.68
N LYS A 69 2.03 0.85 23.64
CA LYS A 69 2.30 -0.42 22.95
C LYS A 69 1.01 -1.14 22.54
N GLU A 70 0.00 -0.37 22.08
CA GLU A 70 -1.24 -0.93 21.56
C GLU A 70 -0.93 -1.86 20.37
N ILE A 71 -1.43 -3.10 20.44
CA ILE A 71 -1.28 -4.04 19.32
C ILE A 71 -2.29 -3.70 18.25
N PHE A 72 -1.80 -3.49 17.04
CA PHE A 72 -2.60 -3.08 15.89
C PHE A 72 -2.23 -3.89 14.64
N PRO A 73 -3.23 -4.33 13.83
CA PRO A 73 -2.95 -5.07 12.60
C PRO A 73 -2.37 -4.16 11.52
N GLY A 74 -1.42 -4.66 10.77
CA GLY A 74 -1.01 -4.08 9.50
C GLY A 74 -2.06 -4.29 8.42
N SER A 75 -1.82 -3.72 7.23
CA SER A 75 -2.76 -3.74 6.11
C SER A 75 -3.19 -5.15 5.70
N SER A 76 -2.27 -6.11 5.71
CA SER A 76 -2.50 -7.51 5.39
C SER A 76 -3.53 -8.16 6.32
N LEU A 77 -3.30 -8.13 7.65
CA LEU A 77 -4.22 -8.74 8.62
C LEU A 77 -5.51 -7.93 8.76
N ALA A 78 -5.46 -6.61 8.64
CA ALA A 78 -6.65 -5.76 8.66
C ALA A 78 -7.58 -6.08 7.47
N SER A 79 -7.03 -6.29 6.27
CA SER A 79 -7.81 -6.71 5.09
C SER A 79 -8.40 -8.10 5.26
N LEU A 80 -7.64 -9.02 5.85
CA LEU A 80 -8.07 -10.39 6.10
C LEU A 80 -9.19 -10.45 7.15
N SER A 81 -9.19 -9.54 8.13
CA SER A 81 -10.24 -9.43 9.15
C SER A 81 -11.51 -8.73 8.63
N SER A 82 -11.47 -8.12 7.45
CA SER A 82 -12.62 -7.45 6.89
C SER A 82 -13.69 -8.45 6.40
N GLU A 83 -14.95 -8.03 6.44
CA GLU A 83 -16.08 -8.79 5.88
C GLU A 83 -16.32 -8.47 4.39
N LEU A 84 -15.34 -7.88 3.72
CA LEU A 84 -15.43 -7.54 2.31
C LEU A 84 -15.43 -8.81 1.45
N PRO A 85 -16.17 -8.84 0.33
CA PRO A 85 -16.26 -9.98 -0.58
C PRO A 85 -14.98 -10.15 -1.43
N ILE A 86 -13.83 -10.17 -0.78
CA ILE A 86 -12.54 -10.46 -1.39
C ILE A 86 -12.45 -11.98 -1.53
N THR A 87 -12.09 -12.46 -2.72
CA THR A 87 -12.03 -13.90 -3.04
C THR A 87 -10.64 -14.49 -2.85
N GLN A 88 -9.60 -13.66 -2.92
CA GLN A 88 -8.21 -14.08 -2.75
C GLN A 88 -7.37 -12.99 -2.12
N TRP A 89 -6.48 -13.37 -1.20
CA TRP A 89 -5.44 -12.52 -0.62
C TRP A 89 -4.06 -13.03 -1.05
N ILE A 90 -3.17 -12.13 -1.45
CA ILE A 90 -1.79 -12.44 -1.76
C ILE A 90 -0.90 -11.48 -0.98
N PHE A 91 -0.09 -12.02 -0.08
CA PHE A 91 0.82 -11.28 0.76
C PHE A 91 2.26 -11.56 0.34
N CYS A 92 3.05 -10.51 0.11
CA CYS A 92 4.44 -10.63 -0.26
C CYS A 92 5.31 -10.11 0.90
N GLU A 93 6.24 -10.94 1.37
CA GLU A 93 7.20 -10.58 2.41
C GLU A 93 8.50 -11.34 2.16
N ARG A 94 9.63 -10.65 2.30
CA ARG A 94 10.97 -11.21 2.03
C ARG A 94 11.85 -11.32 3.27
N ASP A 95 11.57 -10.53 4.31
CA ASP A 95 12.29 -10.70 5.57
C ASP A 95 11.90 -12.02 6.21
N PRO A 96 12.85 -12.97 6.43
CA PRO A 96 12.52 -14.31 6.88
C PRO A 96 11.80 -14.35 8.24
N GLU A 97 12.14 -13.43 9.14
CA GLU A 97 11.49 -13.36 10.46
C GLU A 97 10.06 -12.83 10.35
N SER A 98 9.86 -11.74 9.57
CA SER A 98 8.53 -11.20 9.29
C SER A 98 7.64 -12.22 8.57
N LEU A 99 8.19 -12.90 7.57
CA LEU A 99 7.52 -13.95 6.81
C LEU A 99 7.01 -15.08 7.72
N LYS A 100 7.87 -15.59 8.60
CA LYS A 100 7.54 -16.65 9.56
C LYS A 100 6.40 -16.22 10.51
N LEU A 101 6.45 -14.96 10.98
CA LEU A 101 5.41 -14.42 11.85
C LEU A 101 4.09 -14.22 11.10
N LEU A 102 4.17 -13.73 9.86
CA LEU A 102 2.99 -13.55 9.01
C LEU A 102 2.26 -14.87 8.76
N HIS A 103 2.99 -15.93 8.41
CA HIS A 103 2.43 -17.28 8.26
C HIS A 103 1.68 -17.72 9.52
N ARG A 104 2.32 -17.66 10.69
CA ARG A 104 1.70 -18.05 11.96
C ARG A 104 0.43 -17.26 12.26
N ARG A 105 0.43 -15.95 11.98
CA ARG A 105 -0.70 -15.05 12.23
C ARG A 105 -1.86 -15.32 11.28
N VAL A 106 -1.58 -15.59 10.02
CA VAL A 106 -2.59 -15.95 9.03
C VAL A 106 -3.23 -17.31 9.35
N ASP A 107 -2.43 -18.29 9.79
CA ASP A 107 -2.93 -19.64 10.16
C ASP A 107 -3.90 -19.61 11.37
N HIS A 108 -3.84 -18.56 12.20
CA HIS A 108 -4.76 -18.40 13.34
C HIS A 108 -6.14 -17.84 12.96
N PHE A 109 -6.34 -17.41 11.71
CA PHE A 109 -7.67 -17.00 11.25
C PHE A 109 -8.62 -18.19 11.15
N LEU A 110 -9.72 -18.16 11.92
CA LEU A 110 -10.68 -19.27 12.11
C LEU A 110 -11.47 -19.65 10.86
N HIS A 111 -11.43 -18.90 9.79
CA HIS A 111 -12.11 -19.20 8.53
C HIS A 111 -11.09 -19.46 7.43
N PRO A 112 -11.24 -20.56 6.67
CA PRO A 112 -10.36 -20.86 5.55
C PRO A 112 -10.59 -19.80 4.46
N LYS A 113 -9.76 -18.76 4.46
CA LYS A 113 -9.71 -17.79 3.37
C LYS A 113 -8.65 -18.23 2.36
N ASN A 114 -8.87 -17.91 1.09
CA ASN A 114 -7.88 -18.20 0.04
C ASN A 114 -6.72 -17.21 0.14
N VAL A 115 -5.71 -17.55 0.94
CA VAL A 115 -4.52 -16.73 1.20
C VAL A 115 -3.30 -17.40 0.62
N ALA A 116 -2.53 -16.66 -0.18
CA ALA A 116 -1.19 -17.03 -0.62
C ALA A 116 -0.15 -16.08 0.00
N ILE A 117 0.90 -16.62 0.60
CA ILE A 117 2.03 -15.85 1.09
C ILE A 117 3.23 -16.18 0.20
N LEU A 118 3.86 -15.15 -0.37
CA LEU A 118 4.92 -15.28 -1.36
C LEU A 118 6.23 -14.69 -0.81
N ASP A 119 7.27 -15.52 -0.78
CA ASP A 119 8.67 -15.14 -0.57
C ASP A 119 9.38 -15.10 -1.93
N LEU A 120 9.16 -14.03 -2.69
CA LEU A 120 9.69 -13.89 -4.04
C LEU A 120 10.28 -12.51 -4.26
N GLU A 121 11.35 -12.47 -5.06
CA GLU A 121 11.88 -11.21 -5.57
C GLU A 121 10.83 -10.50 -6.45
N LEU A 122 10.82 -9.17 -6.44
CA LEU A 122 9.89 -8.36 -7.25
C LEU A 122 9.95 -8.73 -8.75
N SER A 123 11.13 -9.11 -9.24
CA SER A 123 11.34 -9.55 -10.62
C SER A 123 10.60 -10.85 -10.96
N GLN A 124 10.36 -11.70 -9.99
CA GLN A 124 9.67 -12.99 -10.14
C GLN A 124 8.14 -12.87 -9.99
N LEU A 125 7.68 -11.81 -9.32
CA LEU A 125 6.27 -11.64 -9.01
C LEU A 125 5.41 -11.49 -10.26
N THR A 126 5.88 -10.84 -11.31
CA THR A 126 5.10 -10.65 -12.55
C THR A 126 4.66 -11.97 -13.16
N ASP A 127 5.57 -12.92 -13.29
CA ASP A 127 5.25 -14.24 -13.85
C ASP A 127 4.41 -15.07 -12.88
N LYS A 128 4.64 -14.93 -11.59
CA LYS A 128 3.81 -15.58 -10.57
C LYS A 128 2.38 -15.06 -10.60
N PHE A 129 2.18 -13.74 -10.61
CA PHE A 129 0.85 -13.12 -10.67
C PHE A 129 0.13 -13.46 -11.98
N ARG A 130 0.83 -13.47 -13.12
CA ARG A 130 0.24 -13.88 -14.39
C ARG A 130 -0.36 -15.29 -14.31
N LYS A 131 0.30 -16.22 -13.61
CA LYS A 131 -0.20 -17.59 -13.42
C LYS A 131 -1.34 -17.69 -12.41
N MET A 132 -1.35 -16.84 -11.39
CA MET A 132 -2.34 -16.90 -10.29
C MET A 132 -3.64 -16.13 -10.60
N ILE A 133 -3.55 -15.05 -11.37
CA ILE A 133 -4.61 -14.05 -11.49
C ILE A 133 -5.22 -14.01 -12.92
N THR A 134 -4.64 -14.74 -13.88
CA THR A 134 -5.19 -14.79 -15.24
C THR A 134 -6.61 -15.39 -15.23
N PRO A 135 -7.59 -14.71 -15.83
CA PRO A 135 -8.94 -15.24 -15.93
C PRO A 135 -8.97 -16.64 -16.54
N SER A 136 -9.66 -17.56 -15.89
CA SER A 136 -9.70 -18.97 -16.29
C SER A 136 -10.51 -19.21 -17.57
N LYS A 137 -11.38 -18.26 -17.95
CA LYS A 137 -12.26 -18.35 -19.13
C LYS A 137 -12.59 -16.96 -19.67
N ARG A 138 -12.99 -16.94 -20.96
CA ARG A 138 -13.44 -15.71 -21.61
C ARG A 138 -14.69 -15.13 -20.92
N GLY A 139 -14.70 -13.83 -20.69
CA GLY A 139 -15.77 -13.12 -20.00
C GLY A 139 -15.70 -13.16 -18.49
N TYR A 140 -14.72 -13.86 -17.92
CA TYR A 140 -14.46 -13.86 -16.48
C TYR A 140 -13.61 -12.66 -16.10
N THR A 141 -14.07 -11.85 -15.17
CA THR A 141 -13.45 -10.58 -14.79
C THR A 141 -12.79 -10.69 -13.41
N VAL A 142 -11.52 -10.39 -13.33
CA VAL A 142 -10.76 -10.31 -12.07
C VAL A 142 -10.43 -8.85 -11.78
N ALA A 143 -10.86 -8.35 -10.62
CA ALA A 143 -10.49 -7.02 -10.13
C ALA A 143 -9.37 -7.14 -9.10
N VAL A 144 -8.22 -6.51 -9.34
CA VAL A 144 -7.05 -6.58 -8.47
C VAL A 144 -6.82 -5.23 -7.79
N PHE A 145 -6.81 -5.24 -6.45
CA PHE A 145 -6.35 -4.11 -5.64
C PHE A 145 -4.95 -4.43 -5.08
N CYS A 146 -3.95 -3.71 -5.53
CA CYS A 146 -2.55 -3.91 -5.16
C CYS A 146 -2.07 -2.77 -4.26
N LEU A 147 -1.82 -3.06 -3.00
CA LEU A 147 -1.19 -2.15 -2.06
C LEU A 147 0.33 -2.19 -2.26
N VAL A 148 0.92 -1.00 -2.45
CA VAL A 148 2.36 -0.80 -2.62
C VAL A 148 2.83 0.20 -1.56
N ASP A 149 3.26 -0.30 -0.41
CA ASP A 149 3.59 0.51 0.78
C ASP A 149 5.03 0.27 1.27
N PRO A 150 6.07 0.53 0.45
CA PRO A 150 7.45 0.45 0.89
C PRO A 150 7.85 1.70 1.69
N PHE A 151 8.71 1.54 2.68
CA PHE A 151 9.31 2.67 3.40
C PHE A 151 10.45 3.37 2.65
N SER A 152 10.79 2.89 1.46
CA SER A 152 11.89 3.42 0.65
C SER A 152 11.60 3.27 -0.84
N PHE A 153 12.56 3.68 -1.70
CA PHE A 153 12.43 3.62 -3.16
C PHE A 153 12.79 2.23 -3.72
N ASP A 154 12.25 1.16 -3.12
CA ASP A 154 12.68 -0.21 -3.43
C ASP A 154 11.97 -0.87 -4.62
N ILE A 155 10.85 -0.32 -5.05
CA ILE A 155 10.13 -0.88 -6.19
C ILE A 155 10.44 -0.12 -7.49
N PRO A 156 11.05 -0.76 -8.50
CA PRO A 156 11.26 -0.13 -9.81
C PRO A 156 9.94 0.22 -10.51
N LEU A 157 9.90 1.35 -11.19
CA LEU A 157 8.72 1.73 -11.98
C LEU A 157 8.36 0.69 -13.05
N SER A 158 9.35 0.00 -13.62
CA SER A 158 9.14 -1.09 -14.57
C SER A 158 8.35 -2.27 -14.00
N THR A 159 8.48 -2.54 -12.70
CA THR A 159 7.67 -3.55 -12.01
C THR A 159 6.20 -3.11 -11.93
N ILE A 160 5.95 -1.85 -11.60
CA ILE A 160 4.59 -1.29 -11.58
C ILE A 160 3.99 -1.29 -12.99
N ASP A 161 4.76 -0.95 -14.03
CA ASP A 161 4.31 -0.99 -15.42
C ASP A 161 3.93 -2.42 -15.85
N ALA A 162 4.74 -3.42 -15.47
CA ALA A 162 4.42 -4.82 -15.72
C ALA A 162 3.12 -5.25 -15.02
N PHE A 163 2.89 -4.85 -13.78
CA PHE A 163 1.64 -5.13 -13.05
C PHE A 163 0.45 -4.35 -13.62
N ALA A 164 0.65 -3.10 -14.03
CA ALA A 164 -0.38 -2.31 -14.72
C ALA A 164 -0.83 -2.98 -16.03
N SER A 165 0.11 -3.63 -16.72
CA SER A 165 -0.18 -4.40 -17.95
C SER A 165 -1.01 -5.67 -17.65
N LEU A 166 -1.00 -6.17 -16.42
CA LEU A 166 -1.87 -7.25 -15.95
C LEU A 166 -3.26 -6.74 -15.47
N GLY A 167 -3.52 -5.44 -15.55
CA GLY A 167 -4.79 -4.85 -15.16
C GLY A 167 -4.91 -4.48 -13.67
N PHE A 168 -3.80 -4.41 -12.93
CA PHE A 168 -3.82 -4.07 -11.52
C PHE A 168 -4.21 -2.61 -11.27
N ASN A 169 -4.91 -2.40 -10.15
CA ASN A 169 -5.18 -1.09 -9.58
C ASN A 169 -4.31 -0.93 -8.34
N PHE A 170 -3.69 0.24 -8.17
CA PHE A 170 -2.69 0.45 -7.13
C PHE A 170 -3.15 1.46 -6.09
N LEU A 171 -2.96 1.14 -4.82
CA LEU A 171 -2.92 2.12 -3.75
C LEU A 171 -1.47 2.25 -3.25
N MET A 172 -0.96 3.47 -3.26
CA MET A 172 0.44 3.75 -2.93
C MET A 172 0.55 4.85 -1.88
N PRO A 173 0.74 4.52 -0.61
CA PRO A 173 1.19 5.46 0.39
C PRO A 173 2.64 5.87 0.10
N PHE A 174 2.89 7.17 -0.04
CA PHE A 174 4.23 7.70 -0.25
C PHE A 174 4.87 8.04 1.09
N THR A 175 5.10 7.04 1.92
CA THR A 175 5.63 7.18 3.29
C THR A 175 7.13 6.95 3.35
N PHE A 176 7.89 7.67 2.52
CA PHE A 176 9.34 7.53 2.47
C PHE A 176 9.99 8.04 3.76
N LEU A 177 10.95 7.30 4.28
CA LEU A 177 11.76 7.70 5.43
C LEU A 177 12.76 8.80 5.01
N LEU A 178 12.29 10.05 5.07
CA LEU A 178 13.12 11.24 4.84
C LEU A 178 13.41 11.91 6.18
N ASN A 179 14.64 11.77 6.66
CA ASN A 179 15.13 12.33 7.92
C ASN A 179 16.59 12.75 7.79
N GLU A 180 17.24 13.12 8.88
CA GLU A 180 18.66 13.53 8.89
C GLU A 180 19.61 12.51 8.24
N ARG A 181 19.34 11.20 8.37
CA ARG A 181 20.17 10.13 7.82
C ARG A 181 19.85 9.79 6.38
N SER A 182 18.56 9.82 6.02
CA SER A 182 18.03 9.48 4.69
C SER A 182 17.34 10.69 4.08
N ASN A 183 18.11 11.74 3.81
CA ASN A 183 17.62 12.98 3.23
C ASN A 183 17.75 12.99 1.70
N TYR A 184 17.28 14.07 1.07
CA TYR A 184 17.31 14.20 -0.39
C TYR A 184 18.73 14.10 -0.98
N GLN A 185 19.78 14.56 -0.26
CA GLN A 185 21.16 14.47 -0.74
C GLN A 185 21.67 13.03 -0.74
N TYR A 186 21.32 12.24 0.27
CA TYR A 186 21.61 10.82 0.33
C TYR A 186 21.08 10.09 -0.91
N TYR A 187 19.83 10.34 -1.31
CA TYR A 187 19.27 9.72 -2.49
C TYR A 187 19.80 10.27 -3.81
N LEU A 188 20.19 11.54 -3.86
CA LEU A 188 20.73 12.13 -5.10
C LEU A 188 22.22 11.84 -5.32
N ARG A 189 23.01 11.60 -4.26
CA ARG A 189 24.46 11.45 -4.34
C ARG A 189 24.96 10.04 -4.03
N GLU A 190 24.39 9.38 -3.02
CA GLU A 190 24.89 8.09 -2.55
C GLU A 190 24.11 6.90 -3.13
N HIS A 191 22.82 7.07 -3.41
CA HIS A 191 21.96 6.03 -3.97
C HIS A 191 21.15 6.50 -5.19
N PRO A 192 21.80 7.14 -6.15
CA PRO A 192 21.13 7.69 -7.33
C PRO A 192 20.39 6.63 -8.17
N GLU A 193 20.99 5.47 -8.33
CA GLU A 193 20.43 4.38 -9.13
C GLU A 193 19.10 3.84 -8.58
N ARG A 194 18.93 3.87 -7.26
CA ARG A 194 17.69 3.44 -6.59
C ARG A 194 16.54 4.38 -6.92
N LEU A 195 16.78 5.68 -6.79
CA LEU A 195 15.81 6.71 -7.11
C LEU A 195 15.48 6.76 -8.60
N LEU A 196 16.50 6.63 -9.48
CA LEU A 196 16.30 6.58 -10.92
C LEU A 196 15.43 5.40 -11.34
N ARG A 197 15.67 4.21 -10.78
CA ARG A 197 14.85 3.02 -11.03
C ARG A 197 13.42 3.20 -10.53
N TYR A 198 13.25 3.77 -9.33
CA TYR A 198 11.94 4.05 -8.76
C TYR A 198 11.11 4.99 -9.64
N LEU A 199 11.72 6.02 -10.21
CA LEU A 199 11.06 7.01 -11.08
C LEU A 199 11.06 6.64 -12.56
N GLY A 200 11.76 5.58 -12.97
CA GLY A 200 11.96 5.23 -14.37
C GLY A 200 12.68 6.33 -15.17
N LEU A 201 13.71 6.94 -14.56
CA LEU A 201 14.51 8.01 -15.16
C LEU A 201 15.89 7.51 -15.54
N ASN A 202 16.48 8.17 -16.56
CA ASN A 202 17.85 7.91 -17.00
C ASN A 202 18.86 8.89 -16.37
N ASN A 203 18.39 10.04 -15.88
CA ASN A 203 19.23 11.07 -15.24
C ASN A 203 18.44 11.92 -14.23
N PHE A 204 19.13 12.83 -13.54
CA PHE A 204 18.57 13.68 -12.49
C PHE A 204 18.17 15.09 -12.93
N GLU A 205 18.21 15.43 -14.20
CA GLU A 205 17.92 16.79 -14.68
C GLU A 205 16.60 17.34 -14.10
N ARG A 206 15.59 16.48 -13.97
CA ARG A 206 14.29 16.85 -13.40
C ARG A 206 14.27 17.03 -11.88
N LEU A 207 15.35 16.69 -11.19
CA LEU A 207 15.50 16.82 -9.74
C LEU A 207 16.51 17.93 -9.35
N THR A 208 17.01 18.69 -10.33
CA THR A 208 17.87 19.84 -10.06
C THR A 208 17.12 20.94 -9.31
N GLY A 209 17.84 21.70 -8.47
CA GLY A 209 17.29 22.83 -7.73
C GLY A 209 16.46 22.46 -6.49
N VAL A 210 16.44 21.20 -6.07
CA VAL A 210 15.88 20.79 -4.77
C VAL A 210 16.77 21.27 -3.63
N GLN A 211 16.17 21.90 -2.63
CA GLN A 211 16.87 22.52 -1.52
C GLN A 211 16.62 21.85 -0.15
N ASN A 212 15.53 21.10 -0.02
CA ASN A 212 15.17 20.43 1.24
C ASN A 212 14.30 19.19 1.00
N ASN A 213 14.10 18.39 2.06
CA ASN A 213 13.34 17.15 2.02
C ASN A 213 11.88 17.33 1.58
N LEU A 214 11.20 18.40 1.97
CA LEU A 214 9.81 18.64 1.60
C LEU A 214 9.66 18.93 0.10
N GLN A 215 10.56 19.74 -0.48
CA GLN A 215 10.56 20.00 -1.93
C GLN A 215 10.90 18.74 -2.71
N PHE A 216 11.88 17.97 -2.25
CA PHE A 216 12.24 16.68 -2.83
C PHE A 216 11.04 15.74 -2.83
N TYR A 217 10.42 15.57 -1.68
CA TYR A 217 9.25 14.71 -1.49
C TYR A 217 8.11 15.07 -2.44
N LYS A 218 7.67 16.34 -2.43
CA LYS A 218 6.60 16.81 -3.32
C LYS A 218 6.92 16.57 -4.80
N ARG A 219 8.18 16.78 -5.19
CA ARG A 219 8.63 16.57 -6.57
C ARG A 219 8.59 15.10 -6.95
N ILE A 220 9.06 14.19 -6.07
CA ILE A 220 8.98 12.75 -6.29
C ILE A 220 7.53 12.29 -6.49
N VAL A 221 6.62 12.67 -5.60
CA VAL A 221 5.20 12.30 -5.69
C VAL A 221 4.59 12.78 -7.00
N ARG A 222 4.81 14.05 -7.38
CA ARG A 222 4.32 14.62 -8.65
C ARG A 222 4.89 13.91 -9.87
N MET A 223 6.18 13.60 -9.85
CA MET A 223 6.83 12.88 -10.95
C MET A 223 6.27 11.47 -11.08
N TYR A 224 6.07 10.79 -9.97
CA TYR A 224 5.49 9.45 -9.95
C TYR A 224 4.05 9.47 -10.48
N GLN A 225 3.22 10.40 -10.03
CA GLN A 225 1.86 10.60 -10.55
C GLN A 225 1.86 10.80 -12.08
N ASN A 226 2.76 11.64 -12.60
CA ASN A 226 2.88 11.87 -14.03
C ASN A 226 3.27 10.59 -14.80
N ARG A 227 4.13 9.74 -14.21
CA ARG A 227 4.47 8.43 -14.80
C ARG A 227 3.25 7.51 -14.86
N MET A 228 2.46 7.47 -13.80
CA MET A 228 1.23 6.67 -13.78
C MET A 228 0.22 7.15 -14.83
N LEU A 229 0.07 8.47 -15.02
CA LEU A 229 -0.75 9.05 -16.09
C LEU A 229 -0.24 8.64 -17.48
N VAL A 230 1.07 8.69 -17.72
CA VAL A 230 1.68 8.26 -18.99
C VAL A 230 1.44 6.78 -19.27
N MET A 231 1.39 5.94 -18.23
CA MET A 231 1.00 4.52 -18.36
C MET A 231 -0.51 4.31 -18.58
N GLY A 232 -1.29 5.37 -18.67
CA GLY A 232 -2.74 5.32 -18.93
C GLY A 232 -3.58 5.00 -17.69
N LEU A 233 -3.05 5.27 -16.48
CA LEU A 233 -3.77 5.10 -15.22
C LEU A 233 -4.43 6.41 -14.81
N ASN A 234 -5.73 6.39 -14.50
CA ASN A 234 -6.39 7.48 -13.81
C ASN A 234 -5.79 7.64 -12.42
N THR A 235 -5.61 8.87 -11.97
CA THR A 235 -4.92 9.14 -10.70
C THR A 235 -5.77 9.99 -9.78
N ALA A 236 -5.74 9.67 -8.49
CA ALA A 236 -6.24 10.52 -7.42
C ALA A 236 -5.22 10.53 -6.28
N LEU A 237 -4.94 11.72 -5.71
CA LEU A 237 -4.05 11.87 -4.57
C LEU A 237 -4.82 12.44 -3.39
N SER A 238 -4.65 11.86 -2.22
CA SER A 238 -5.07 12.42 -0.93
C SER A 238 -3.87 12.76 -0.07
N VAL A 239 -4.02 13.72 0.83
CA VAL A 239 -2.97 14.18 1.74
C VAL A 239 -3.38 13.88 3.17
N HIS A 240 -2.48 13.30 3.93
CA HIS A 240 -2.70 12.90 5.30
C HIS A 240 -1.60 13.46 6.20
N LYS A 241 -1.99 14.03 7.34
CA LYS A 241 -1.05 14.55 8.32
C LYS A 241 -0.22 13.42 8.92
N ALA A 242 1.09 13.63 9.05
CA ALA A 242 1.98 12.73 9.75
C ALA A 242 2.70 13.50 10.86
N GLU A 243 2.44 13.14 12.11
CA GLU A 243 3.24 13.58 13.26
C GLU A 243 4.26 12.47 13.53
N SER A 244 5.45 12.63 12.97
CA SER A 244 6.48 11.59 12.99
C SER A 244 7.81 12.14 13.50
N ARG A 245 8.53 11.31 14.24
CA ARG A 245 9.94 11.52 14.60
C ARG A 245 10.89 10.90 13.57
N LEU A 246 10.37 10.02 12.72
CA LEU A 246 11.13 9.29 11.70
C LEU A 246 11.09 9.99 10.34
N MET A 247 10.06 10.82 10.10
CA MET A 247 9.89 11.56 8.84
C MET A 247 9.85 13.06 9.13
N GLU A 248 10.67 13.81 8.42
CA GLU A 248 10.70 15.28 8.50
C GLU A 248 9.59 15.95 7.68
N VAL A 249 8.84 15.18 6.90
CA VAL A 249 7.71 15.70 6.14
C VAL A 249 6.45 15.70 7.01
N PRO A 250 5.74 16.84 7.13
CA PRO A 250 4.59 16.97 8.04
C PRO A 250 3.33 16.26 7.55
N ALA A 251 3.33 15.84 6.30
CA ALA A 251 2.21 15.15 5.68
C ALA A 251 2.71 14.21 4.58
N TYR A 252 1.97 13.13 4.33
CA TYR A 252 2.24 12.20 3.25
C TYR A 252 1.05 12.10 2.29
N TYR A 253 1.35 11.71 1.05
CA TYR A 253 0.33 11.46 0.04
C TYR A 253 -0.02 9.98 -0.01
N ILE A 254 -1.29 9.70 -0.32
CA ILE A 254 -1.72 8.38 -0.78
C ILE A 254 -2.25 8.55 -2.20
N GLY A 255 -1.69 7.80 -3.15
CA GLY A 255 -2.10 7.78 -4.54
C GLY A 255 -2.94 6.55 -4.85
N LEU A 256 -4.13 6.74 -5.42
CA LEU A 256 -4.90 5.68 -6.06
C LEU A 256 -4.74 5.79 -7.57
N PHE A 257 -4.37 4.68 -8.19
CA PHE A 257 -4.08 4.59 -9.63
C PHE A 257 -4.87 3.43 -10.24
N SER A 258 -5.71 3.73 -11.23
CA SER A 258 -6.58 2.72 -11.84
C SER A 258 -6.72 2.97 -13.35
N ARG A 259 -6.71 1.89 -14.14
CA ARG A 259 -6.94 1.97 -15.58
C ARG A 259 -8.43 1.92 -15.93
N HIS A 260 -9.20 1.14 -15.19
CA HIS A 260 -10.56 0.77 -15.55
C HIS A 260 -11.63 1.46 -14.67
N PHE A 261 -11.20 2.10 -13.58
CA PHE A 261 -12.11 2.73 -12.62
C PHE A 261 -11.75 4.19 -12.41
N SER A 262 -12.73 5.01 -12.06
CA SER A 262 -12.47 6.39 -11.68
C SER A 262 -11.77 6.43 -10.33
N ALA A 263 -10.48 6.72 -10.33
CA ALA A 263 -9.70 6.86 -9.10
C ALA A 263 -10.27 7.96 -8.20
N ARG A 264 -10.81 9.05 -8.79
CA ARG A 264 -11.45 10.14 -8.06
C ARG A 264 -12.74 9.71 -7.37
N ALA A 265 -13.61 8.98 -8.04
CA ALA A 265 -14.84 8.49 -7.42
C ALA A 265 -14.56 7.56 -6.23
N ILE A 266 -13.61 6.63 -6.39
CA ILE A 266 -13.20 5.74 -5.29
C ILE A 266 -12.59 6.54 -4.14
N GLN A 267 -11.81 7.58 -4.42
CA GLN A 267 -11.27 8.46 -3.39
C GLN A 267 -12.37 9.23 -2.64
N GLU A 268 -13.35 9.77 -3.35
CA GLU A 268 -14.49 10.46 -2.76
C GLU A 268 -15.28 9.52 -1.83
N ASP A 269 -15.55 8.30 -2.27
CA ASP A 269 -16.21 7.27 -1.46
C ASP A 269 -15.37 6.87 -0.23
N ALA A 270 -14.04 6.81 -0.36
CA ALA A 270 -13.14 6.52 0.75
C ALA A 270 -13.08 7.66 1.78
N ASN A 271 -13.21 8.91 1.33
CA ASN A 271 -13.13 10.12 2.17
C ASN A 271 -14.42 10.47 2.90
N LEU A 272 -15.54 9.78 2.67
CA LEU A 272 -16.84 10.01 3.31
C LEU A 272 -16.83 9.97 4.86
N ASN A 273 -15.70 9.63 5.45
CA ASN A 273 -15.49 9.63 6.91
C ASN A 273 -14.72 10.86 7.45
N GLY A 274 -14.68 11.98 6.74
CA GLY A 274 -14.37 13.29 7.37
C GLY A 274 -12.89 13.66 7.48
N GLN A 275 -12.01 13.21 6.60
CA GLN A 275 -10.64 13.75 6.52
C GLN A 275 -10.60 14.97 5.58
N LEU A 276 -10.15 16.11 6.13
CA LEU A 276 -9.94 17.35 5.39
C LEU A 276 -9.00 17.14 4.19
N GLN A 277 -9.52 17.34 2.98
CA GLN A 277 -8.69 17.54 1.79
C GLN A 277 -7.95 18.86 1.96
N ILE A 278 -6.66 18.82 2.18
CA ILE A 278 -5.82 20.00 1.98
C ILE A 278 -5.51 20.04 0.49
N GLU A 279 -6.27 20.83 -0.25
CA GLU A 279 -5.91 21.17 -1.63
C GLU A 279 -4.58 21.94 -1.58
N LEU A 280 -3.56 21.35 -2.17
CA LEU A 280 -2.28 22.04 -2.35
C LEU A 280 -2.43 22.96 -3.57
N TYR A 281 -2.86 24.18 -3.34
CA TYR A 281 -2.63 25.25 -4.29
C TYR A 281 -1.16 25.68 -4.19
N GLU A 282 -0.45 25.54 -5.34
CA GLU A 282 0.85 26.06 -5.79
C GLU A 282 2.09 25.86 -4.89
#